data_755cc45105ec3f3121595474db43a726
#
_entry.id   755cc45105ec3f3121595474db43a726
#
_cell.length_a   1.000
_cell.length_b   1.000
_cell.length_c   1.000
_cell.angle_alpha   90.00
_cell.angle_beta   90.00
_cell.angle_gamma   90.00
#
_symmetry.space_group_name_H-M   'P 1'
#
loop_
_entity.id
_entity.type
_entity.pdbx_description
1 polymer ?
#
loop_
_entity_poly.entity_id
_entity_poly.type
_entity_poly.pdbx_seq_one_letter_code
_entity_poly.pdbx_strand_id
1 'polypeptide(L)'
;LNDQFPLVVWQTGSGTQSNMNVNEVIANRAHVLNGGKLGDGQLVLKANDDVNKSQSSNDTFPTAMHLAAYKIVLTDTIPAIENLKTSLDKKSEEFKDIIKIGRTHMMDATPITLGQEFSAFSKQIENGIISLKKSLKFILEIALGGTAVGTGLNTPDGYSQKVAKMMPTTTNLSHFFL
;
A
#
# COMPACT_ATOMS: atom_id res chain seq x y z
N LEU A 1 14.98 13.80 -7.77
CA LEU A 1 13.68 14.41 -8.12
C LEU A 1 12.69 14.49 -6.93
N ASN A 2 13.05 14.00 -5.73
CA ASN A 2 12.14 14.03 -4.57
C ASN A 2 11.72 15.45 -4.18
N ASP A 3 12.57 16.43 -4.42
CA ASP A 3 12.32 17.86 -4.27
C ASP A 3 11.23 18.42 -5.20
N GLN A 4 10.86 17.67 -6.23
CA GLN A 4 9.80 18.04 -7.18
C GLN A 4 8.40 17.65 -6.73
N PHE A 5 8.27 16.98 -5.58
CA PHE A 5 7.02 16.56 -4.98
C PHE A 5 6.76 17.26 -3.64
N PRO A 6 6.49 18.59 -3.66
CA PRO A 6 6.38 19.40 -2.45
C PRO A 6 5.03 19.28 -1.72
N LEU A 7 4.10 18.49 -2.27
CA LEU A 7 2.74 18.39 -1.74
C LEU A 7 2.73 17.70 -0.38
N VAL A 8 1.88 18.18 0.50
CA VAL A 8 1.67 17.59 1.84
C VAL A 8 0.57 16.52 1.79
N VAL A 9 0.60 15.58 2.76
CA VAL A 9 -0.38 14.49 2.82
C VAL A 9 -1.80 15.01 3.03
N TRP A 10 -1.97 15.97 3.93
CA TRP A 10 -3.27 16.54 4.26
C TRP A 10 -3.49 17.84 3.48
N GLN A 11 -4.26 17.74 2.41
CA GLN A 11 -4.57 18.86 1.52
C GLN A 11 -5.92 18.66 0.83
N THR A 12 -6.55 19.76 0.39
CA THR A 12 -7.76 19.73 -0.44
C THR A 12 -7.45 19.15 -1.80
N GLY A 13 -8.34 18.28 -2.31
CA GLY A 13 -8.14 17.63 -3.61
C GLY A 13 -6.95 16.68 -3.65
N SER A 14 -6.63 16.03 -2.53
CA SER A 14 -5.43 15.23 -2.31
C SER A 14 -5.09 14.24 -3.42
N GLY A 15 -6.06 13.47 -3.90
CA GLY A 15 -5.84 12.52 -4.99
C GLY A 15 -5.53 13.20 -6.32
N THR A 16 -6.31 14.19 -6.69
CA THR A 16 -6.13 14.96 -7.94
C THR A 16 -4.82 15.74 -7.94
N GLN A 17 -4.51 16.42 -6.85
CA GLN A 17 -3.26 17.18 -6.76
C GLN A 17 -2.03 16.28 -6.83
N SER A 18 -2.04 15.14 -6.14
CA SER A 18 -0.94 14.17 -6.19
C SER A 18 -0.76 13.58 -7.59
N ASN A 19 -1.84 13.17 -8.24
CA ASN A 19 -1.80 12.68 -9.61
C ASN A 19 -1.26 13.73 -10.58
N MET A 20 -1.77 14.97 -10.51
CA MET A 20 -1.35 16.04 -11.41
C MET A 20 0.09 16.48 -11.13
N ASN A 21 0.55 16.51 -9.89
CA ASN A 21 1.95 16.78 -9.60
C ASN A 21 2.88 15.75 -10.27
N VAL A 22 2.55 14.46 -10.21
CA VAL A 22 3.32 13.44 -10.92
C VAL A 22 3.31 13.67 -12.42
N ASN A 23 2.14 13.95 -13.02
CA ASN A 23 2.01 14.22 -14.45
C ASN A 23 2.80 15.46 -14.89
N GLU A 24 2.78 16.53 -14.09
CA GLU A 24 3.54 17.75 -14.34
C GLU A 24 5.05 17.52 -14.23
N VAL A 25 5.52 16.76 -13.24
CA VAL A 25 6.94 16.40 -13.10
C VAL A 25 7.40 15.59 -14.31
N ILE A 26 6.58 14.64 -14.79
CA ILE A 26 6.88 13.84 -16.00
C ILE A 26 6.96 14.74 -17.23
N ALA A 27 5.96 15.60 -17.46
CA ALA A 27 5.92 16.50 -18.60
C ALA A 27 7.11 17.47 -18.61
N ASN A 28 7.40 18.10 -17.48
CA ASN A 28 8.54 19.01 -17.29
C ASN A 28 9.88 18.29 -17.51
N ARG A 29 10.02 17.07 -16.98
CA ARG A 29 11.24 16.29 -17.16
C ARG A 29 11.45 15.89 -18.61
N ALA A 30 10.40 15.50 -19.31
CA ALA A 30 10.45 15.20 -20.75
C ALA A 30 10.90 16.42 -21.55
N HIS A 31 10.39 17.62 -21.22
CA HIS A 31 10.81 18.86 -21.85
C HIS A 31 12.30 19.14 -21.68
N VAL A 32 12.81 19.03 -20.45
CA VAL A 32 14.24 19.23 -20.15
C VAL A 32 15.12 18.20 -20.87
N LEU A 33 14.70 16.93 -20.91
CA LEU A 33 15.43 15.88 -21.64
C LEU A 33 15.48 16.12 -23.16
N ASN A 34 14.48 16.82 -23.68
CA ASN A 34 14.43 17.21 -25.09
C ASN A 34 15.17 18.55 -25.37
N GLY A 35 15.95 19.06 -24.41
CA GLY A 35 16.77 20.25 -24.57
C GLY A 35 16.06 21.58 -24.22
N GLY A 36 14.83 21.55 -23.78
CA GLY A 36 14.09 22.73 -23.29
C GLY A 36 14.47 23.14 -21.87
N LYS A 37 13.97 24.30 -21.44
CA LYS A 37 14.16 24.80 -20.07
C LYS A 37 12.82 24.95 -19.37
N LEU A 38 12.80 24.76 -18.06
CA LEU A 38 11.59 25.02 -17.26
C LEU A 38 11.20 26.49 -17.37
N GLY A 39 9.93 26.75 -17.66
CA GLY A 39 9.40 28.11 -17.85
C GLY A 39 9.37 28.60 -19.29
N ASP A 40 9.79 27.83 -20.28
CA ASP A 40 9.76 28.22 -21.71
C ASP A 40 8.34 28.43 -22.27
N GLY A 41 7.30 28.07 -21.52
CA GLY A 41 5.88 28.25 -21.88
C GLY A 41 5.30 27.21 -22.82
N GLN A 42 6.11 26.47 -23.55
CA GLN A 42 5.66 25.38 -24.42
C GLN A 42 6.35 24.07 -24.04
N LEU A 43 5.61 23.14 -23.45
CA LEU A 43 6.10 21.82 -23.10
C LEU A 43 5.98 20.86 -24.30
N VAL A 44 6.93 19.94 -24.47
CA VAL A 44 6.89 18.87 -25.47
C VAL A 44 5.71 17.93 -25.23
N LEU A 45 5.39 17.69 -23.95
CA LEU A 45 4.21 16.93 -23.51
C LEU A 45 3.40 17.79 -22.53
N LYS A 46 2.08 17.74 -22.68
CA LYS A 46 1.17 18.37 -21.72
C LYS A 46 0.82 17.38 -20.60
N ALA A 47 0.88 17.83 -19.37
CA ALA A 47 0.64 16.99 -18.20
C ALA A 47 -0.73 16.29 -18.23
N ASN A 48 -1.80 17.03 -18.55
CA ASN A 48 -3.15 16.48 -18.59
C ASN A 48 -3.45 15.72 -19.88
N ASP A 49 -3.13 16.29 -21.04
CA ASP A 49 -3.61 15.79 -22.32
C ASP A 49 -2.77 14.62 -22.86
N ASP A 50 -1.48 14.59 -22.53
CA ASP A 50 -0.54 13.58 -23.01
C ASP A 50 -0.14 12.59 -21.91
N VAL A 51 0.31 13.07 -20.76
CA VAL A 51 0.79 12.19 -19.68
C VAL A 51 -0.37 11.49 -18.98
N ASN A 52 -1.44 12.21 -18.65
CA ASN A 52 -2.64 11.66 -18.00
C ASN A 52 -3.61 10.99 -18.99
N LYS A 53 -3.24 10.84 -20.25
CA LYS A 53 -4.10 10.25 -21.28
C LYS A 53 -4.58 8.85 -20.91
N SER A 54 -5.87 8.59 -21.11
CA SER A 54 -6.53 7.33 -20.73
C SER A 54 -6.57 7.04 -19.23
N GLN A 55 -6.41 8.06 -18.40
CA GLN A 55 -6.39 7.97 -16.94
C GLN A 55 -7.28 9.04 -16.31
N SER A 56 -7.51 8.89 -15.02
CA SER A 56 -8.12 9.89 -14.15
C SER A 56 -7.45 9.83 -12.78
N SER A 57 -7.49 10.91 -12.02
CA SER A 57 -7.11 10.85 -10.59
C SER A 57 -8.00 9.88 -9.80
N ASN A 58 -9.23 9.66 -10.29
CA ASN A 58 -10.20 8.77 -9.64
C ASN A 58 -9.83 7.28 -9.76
N ASP A 59 -9.02 6.89 -10.72
CA ASP A 59 -8.54 5.52 -10.87
C ASP A 59 -7.05 5.37 -10.52
N THR A 60 -6.20 6.35 -10.86
CA THR A 60 -4.75 6.28 -10.59
C THR A 60 -4.41 6.38 -9.12
N PHE A 61 -5.01 7.34 -8.40
CA PHE A 61 -4.67 7.56 -6.99
C PHE A 61 -5.08 6.39 -6.08
N PRO A 62 -6.32 5.86 -6.12
CA PRO A 62 -6.66 4.67 -5.34
C PRO A 62 -5.82 3.44 -5.72
N THR A 63 -5.47 3.27 -6.99
CA THR A 63 -4.54 2.22 -7.40
C THR A 63 -3.17 2.39 -6.76
N ALA A 64 -2.62 3.61 -6.74
CA ALA A 64 -1.35 3.89 -6.07
C ALA A 64 -1.41 3.63 -4.56
N MET A 65 -2.54 3.95 -3.91
CA MET A 65 -2.77 3.62 -2.49
C MET A 65 -2.76 2.12 -2.25
N HIS A 66 -3.45 1.33 -3.08
CA HIS A 66 -3.46 -0.14 -3.00
C HIS A 66 -2.06 -0.72 -3.16
N LEU A 67 -1.31 -0.27 -4.18
CA LEU A 67 0.07 -0.70 -4.42
C LEU A 67 0.99 -0.39 -3.24
N ALA A 68 0.92 0.82 -2.72
CA ALA A 68 1.74 1.25 -1.59
C ALA A 68 1.41 0.46 -0.32
N ALA A 69 0.13 0.31 0.01
CA ALA A 69 -0.32 -0.46 1.17
C ALA A 69 0.09 -1.94 1.06
N TYR A 70 -0.16 -2.56 -0.10
CA TYR A 70 0.21 -3.95 -0.35
C TYR A 70 1.72 -4.17 -0.18
N LYS A 71 2.54 -3.29 -0.78
CA LYS A 71 3.99 -3.35 -0.66
C LYS A 71 4.44 -3.27 0.80
N ILE A 72 4.04 -2.22 1.52
CA ILE A 72 4.44 -2.00 2.92
C ILE A 72 4.02 -3.18 3.81
N VAL A 73 2.80 -3.69 3.63
CA VAL A 73 2.33 -4.82 4.43
C VAL A 73 3.18 -6.07 4.19
N LEU A 74 3.55 -6.36 2.96
CA LEU A 74 4.36 -7.54 2.64
C LEU A 74 5.82 -7.40 3.04
N THR A 75 6.43 -6.23 2.79
CA THR A 75 7.88 -6.06 2.97
C THR A 75 8.27 -5.69 4.39
N ASP A 76 7.39 -5.04 5.13
CA ASP A 76 7.72 -4.47 6.44
C ASP A 76 6.80 -4.99 7.55
N THR A 77 5.47 -4.86 7.37
CA THR A 77 4.52 -5.13 8.45
C THR A 77 4.48 -6.63 8.83
N ILE A 78 4.28 -7.51 7.85
CA ILE A 78 4.21 -8.95 8.11
C ILE A 78 5.52 -9.48 8.71
N PRO A 79 6.71 -9.20 8.16
CA PRO A 79 7.97 -9.64 8.75
C PRO A 79 8.18 -9.11 10.19
N ALA A 80 7.80 -7.88 10.46
CA ALA A 80 7.91 -7.30 11.80
C ALA A 80 7.00 -8.03 12.81
N ILE A 81 5.76 -8.32 12.43
CA ILE A 81 4.81 -9.05 13.28
C ILE A 81 5.24 -10.52 13.47
N GLU A 82 5.77 -11.18 12.44
CA GLU A 82 6.33 -12.54 12.55
C GLU A 82 7.52 -12.58 13.49
N ASN A 83 8.37 -11.56 13.50
CA ASN A 83 9.48 -11.43 14.45
C ASN A 83 8.98 -11.22 15.89
N LEU A 84 7.93 -10.40 16.08
CA LEU A 84 7.28 -10.24 17.39
C LEU A 84 6.72 -11.59 17.87
N LYS A 85 6.00 -12.32 17.02
CA LYS A 85 5.50 -13.67 17.35
C LYS A 85 6.64 -14.59 17.83
N THR A 86 7.73 -14.63 17.07
CA THR A 86 8.89 -15.45 17.41
C THR A 86 9.46 -15.09 18.80
N SER A 87 9.49 -13.81 19.13
CA SER A 87 9.94 -13.33 20.43
C SER A 87 9.00 -13.76 21.57
N LEU A 88 7.69 -13.71 21.32
CA LEU A 88 6.68 -14.16 22.27
C LEU A 88 6.74 -15.68 22.49
N ASP A 89 6.96 -16.48 21.43
CA ASP A 89 7.14 -17.93 21.52
C ASP A 89 8.35 -18.28 22.39
N LYS A 90 9.49 -17.59 22.17
CA LYS A 90 10.68 -17.77 23.00
C LYS A 90 10.42 -17.45 24.47
N LYS A 91 9.71 -16.36 24.75
CA LYS A 91 9.35 -15.97 26.13
C LYS A 91 8.35 -16.93 26.74
N SER A 92 7.43 -17.48 25.96
CA SER A 92 6.51 -18.52 26.43
C SER A 92 7.28 -19.75 26.92
N GLU A 93 8.27 -20.23 26.17
CA GLU A 93 9.09 -21.36 26.59
C GLU A 93 10.02 -21.03 27.79
N GLU A 94 10.64 -19.84 27.76
CA GLU A 94 11.51 -19.38 28.86
C GLU A 94 10.78 -19.30 30.21
N PHE A 95 9.50 -18.90 30.18
CA PHE A 95 8.70 -18.65 31.37
C PHE A 95 7.68 -19.77 31.69
N LYS A 96 7.81 -20.94 31.07
CA LYS A 96 6.84 -22.03 31.18
C LYS A 96 6.65 -22.55 32.63
N ASP A 97 7.68 -22.45 33.47
CA ASP A 97 7.68 -22.95 34.81
C ASP A 97 7.48 -21.83 35.88
N ILE A 98 7.34 -20.59 35.43
CA ILE A 98 7.12 -19.44 36.34
C ILE A 98 5.64 -19.36 36.69
N ILE A 99 5.28 -19.74 37.92
CA ILE A 99 3.89 -19.67 38.40
C ILE A 99 3.52 -18.24 38.75
N LYS A 100 2.36 -17.80 38.29
CA LYS A 100 1.75 -16.51 38.66
C LYS A 100 0.25 -16.68 38.92
N ILE A 101 -0.37 -15.67 39.52
CA ILE A 101 -1.81 -15.65 39.67
C ILE A 101 -2.50 -15.30 38.36
N GLY A 102 -3.51 -16.06 37.98
CA GLY A 102 -4.46 -15.68 36.92
C GLY A 102 -5.40 -14.59 37.39
N ARG A 103 -6.05 -13.91 36.50
CA ARG A 103 -6.96 -12.82 36.81
C ARG A 103 -8.22 -12.88 35.97
N THR A 104 -9.37 -12.87 36.61
CA THR A 104 -10.69 -12.78 35.97
C THR A 104 -11.53 -11.76 36.72
N HIS A 105 -12.39 -11.06 36.03
CA HIS A 105 -13.28 -10.06 36.63
C HIS A 105 -12.54 -9.05 37.53
N MET A 106 -11.32 -8.67 37.16
CA MET A 106 -10.39 -7.83 37.92
C MET A 106 -10.04 -8.35 39.33
N MET A 107 -10.27 -9.63 39.58
CA MET A 107 -9.98 -10.32 40.83
C MET A 107 -8.95 -11.43 40.60
N ASP A 108 -8.24 -11.79 41.64
CA ASP A 108 -7.33 -12.94 41.65
C ASP A 108 -8.12 -14.23 41.36
N ALA A 109 -7.61 -15.03 40.42
CA ALA A 109 -8.22 -16.30 40.03
C ALA A 109 -7.25 -17.47 40.26
N THR A 110 -7.41 -18.56 39.52
CA THR A 110 -6.56 -19.74 39.62
C THR A 110 -5.15 -19.45 39.13
N PRO A 111 -4.11 -20.15 39.68
CA PRO A 111 -2.74 -20.05 39.20
C PRO A 111 -2.62 -20.45 37.74
N ILE A 112 -1.75 -19.73 37.00
CA ILE A 112 -1.29 -20.05 35.66
C ILE A 112 0.24 -19.92 35.62
N THR A 113 0.86 -20.33 34.51
CA THR A 113 2.26 -19.96 34.27
C THR A 113 2.38 -18.68 33.47
N LEU A 114 3.45 -17.93 33.67
CA LEU A 114 3.75 -16.76 32.85
C LEU A 114 3.93 -17.17 31.37
N GLY A 115 4.52 -18.35 31.12
CA GLY A 115 4.63 -18.91 29.75
C GLY A 115 3.28 -19.13 29.08
N GLN A 116 2.25 -19.58 29.82
CA GLN A 116 0.88 -19.69 29.27
C GLN A 116 0.31 -18.34 28.85
N GLU A 117 0.57 -17.27 29.62
CA GLU A 117 0.12 -15.93 29.25
C GLU A 117 0.80 -15.44 27.96
N PHE A 118 2.13 -15.62 27.84
CA PHE A 118 2.87 -15.29 26.61
C PHE A 118 2.44 -16.14 25.41
N SER A 119 2.11 -17.44 25.62
CA SER A 119 1.59 -18.29 24.54
C SER A 119 0.26 -17.78 23.97
N ALA A 120 -0.61 -17.23 24.85
CA ALA A 120 -1.87 -16.64 24.43
C ALA A 120 -1.64 -15.39 23.56
N PHE A 121 -0.68 -14.53 23.95
CA PHE A 121 -0.31 -13.37 23.11
C PHE A 121 0.27 -13.80 21.76
N SER A 122 1.17 -14.80 21.75
CA SER A 122 1.69 -15.36 20.50
C SER A 122 0.57 -15.86 19.60
N LYS A 123 -0.42 -16.58 20.14
CA LYS A 123 -1.56 -17.08 19.36
C LYS A 123 -2.45 -15.95 18.81
N GLN A 124 -2.64 -14.87 19.55
CA GLN A 124 -3.36 -13.69 19.05
C GLN A 124 -2.63 -13.04 17.87
N ILE A 125 -1.31 -12.89 17.97
CA ILE A 125 -0.47 -12.37 16.87
C ILE A 125 -0.53 -13.28 15.65
N GLU A 126 -0.44 -14.61 15.83
CA GLU A 126 -0.60 -15.58 14.72
C GLU A 126 -1.93 -15.41 13.98
N ASN A 127 -3.02 -15.32 14.73
CA ASN A 127 -4.35 -15.11 14.16
C ASN A 127 -4.44 -13.76 13.42
N GLY A 128 -3.80 -12.72 13.95
CA GLY A 128 -3.69 -11.41 13.31
C GLY A 128 -2.94 -11.49 11.97
N ILE A 129 -1.82 -12.20 11.91
CA ILE A 129 -1.06 -12.43 10.66
C ILE A 129 -1.93 -13.16 9.62
N ILE A 130 -2.65 -14.20 10.03
CA ILE A 130 -3.54 -14.95 9.13
C ILE A 130 -4.64 -14.05 8.57
N SER A 131 -5.25 -13.22 9.42
CA SER A 131 -6.31 -12.28 9.02
C SER A 131 -5.76 -11.23 8.06
N LEU A 132 -4.60 -10.66 8.37
CA LEU A 132 -3.93 -9.67 7.52
C LEU A 132 -3.60 -10.26 6.14
N LYS A 133 -2.98 -11.44 6.09
CA LYS A 133 -2.67 -12.13 4.82
C LYS A 133 -3.93 -12.41 3.99
N LYS A 134 -5.04 -12.79 4.64
CA LYS A 134 -6.31 -13.03 3.94
C LYS A 134 -6.93 -11.75 3.39
N SER A 135 -6.80 -10.62 4.07
CA SER A 135 -7.37 -9.35 3.63
C SER A 135 -6.61 -8.74 2.44
N LEU A 136 -5.34 -9.09 2.24
CA LEU A 136 -4.53 -8.57 1.14
C LEU A 136 -5.12 -8.85 -0.25
N LYS A 137 -5.89 -9.94 -0.41
CA LYS A 137 -6.53 -10.24 -1.70
C LYS A 137 -7.45 -9.12 -2.20
N PHE A 138 -8.10 -8.39 -1.30
CA PHE A 138 -9.01 -7.29 -1.68
C PHE A 138 -8.24 -6.04 -2.15
N ILE A 139 -7.02 -5.85 -1.68
CA ILE A 139 -6.15 -4.75 -2.13
C ILE A 139 -5.59 -5.01 -3.53
N LEU A 140 -5.58 -6.26 -3.98
CA LEU A 140 -5.14 -6.61 -5.33
C LEU A 140 -6.14 -6.18 -6.41
N GLU A 141 -7.38 -5.88 -6.05
CA GLU A 141 -8.35 -5.27 -6.95
C GLU A 141 -8.02 -3.79 -7.11
N ILE A 142 -7.79 -3.34 -8.35
CA ILE A 142 -7.37 -1.98 -8.65
C ILE A 142 -8.37 -1.26 -9.54
N ALA A 143 -8.45 0.05 -9.39
CA ALA A 143 -9.38 0.89 -10.14
C ALA A 143 -8.81 1.34 -11.51
N LEU A 144 -7.53 1.13 -11.78
CA LEU A 144 -6.85 1.68 -12.95
C LEU A 144 -7.41 1.11 -14.26
N GLY A 145 -7.84 2.00 -15.13
CA GLY A 145 -8.55 1.70 -16.38
C GLY A 145 -10.04 2.01 -16.29
N GLY A 146 -10.58 2.28 -15.11
CA GLY A 146 -11.95 2.76 -14.95
C GLY A 146 -12.14 4.22 -15.33
N THR A 147 -11.08 5.00 -15.34
CA THR A 147 -11.06 6.45 -15.57
C THR A 147 -11.93 7.22 -14.57
N ALA A 148 -12.69 8.24 -15.02
CA ALA A 148 -13.38 9.16 -14.13
C ALA A 148 -14.49 8.52 -13.26
N VAL A 149 -15.24 7.57 -13.83
CA VAL A 149 -16.47 7.01 -13.21
C VAL A 149 -16.55 5.48 -13.26
N GLY A 150 -15.46 4.81 -13.59
CA GLY A 150 -15.41 3.34 -13.63
C GLY A 150 -15.84 2.69 -14.95
N THR A 151 -16.13 3.49 -15.98
CA THR A 151 -16.62 2.98 -17.28
C THR A 151 -15.52 2.83 -18.34
N GLY A 152 -14.30 3.26 -18.05
CA GLY A 152 -13.20 3.23 -19.01
C GLY A 152 -13.31 4.25 -20.13
N LEU A 153 -14.05 5.33 -19.93
CA LEU A 153 -14.21 6.39 -20.94
C LEU A 153 -12.83 6.94 -21.38
N ASN A 154 -12.63 7.08 -22.69
CA ASN A 154 -11.38 7.52 -23.33
C ASN A 154 -10.19 6.55 -23.20
N THR A 155 -10.42 5.30 -22.86
CA THR A 155 -9.37 4.26 -22.91
C THR A 155 -9.44 3.47 -24.23
N PRO A 156 -8.28 2.98 -24.72
CA PRO A 156 -8.27 2.00 -25.82
C PRO A 156 -8.86 0.66 -25.37
N ASP A 157 -9.38 -0.11 -26.32
CA ASP A 157 -9.91 -1.45 -26.05
C ASP A 157 -8.88 -2.35 -25.36
N GLY A 158 -9.30 -2.98 -24.27
CA GLY A 158 -8.46 -3.87 -23.48
C GLY A 158 -7.38 -3.16 -22.64
N TYR A 159 -7.48 -1.84 -22.45
CA TYR A 159 -6.51 -1.06 -21.68
C TYR A 159 -6.39 -1.56 -20.24
N SER A 160 -7.50 -1.66 -19.54
CA SER A 160 -7.53 -2.06 -18.13
C SER A 160 -6.90 -3.44 -17.91
N GLN A 161 -7.25 -4.44 -18.76
CA GLN A 161 -6.68 -5.78 -18.69
C GLN A 161 -5.16 -5.80 -18.95
N LYS A 162 -4.70 -4.99 -19.92
CA LYS A 162 -3.27 -4.87 -20.21
C LYS A 162 -2.50 -4.25 -19.05
N VAL A 163 -3.04 -3.19 -18.46
CA VAL A 163 -2.42 -2.51 -17.31
C VAL A 163 -2.33 -3.45 -16.12
N ALA A 164 -3.43 -4.10 -15.71
CA ALA A 164 -3.43 -5.05 -14.60
C ALA A 164 -2.40 -6.18 -14.80
N LYS A 165 -2.26 -6.66 -16.04
CA LYS A 165 -1.26 -7.69 -16.39
C LYS A 165 0.19 -7.20 -16.32
N MET A 166 0.43 -5.91 -16.57
CA MET A 166 1.78 -5.31 -16.53
C MET A 166 2.21 -4.89 -15.12
N MET A 167 1.26 -4.59 -14.23
CA MET A 167 1.54 -4.12 -12.86
C MET A 167 2.50 -5.01 -12.08
N PRO A 168 2.35 -6.34 -12.05
CA PRO A 168 3.28 -7.22 -11.32
C PRO A 168 4.72 -7.09 -11.79
N THR A 169 4.93 -6.98 -13.09
CA THR A 169 6.28 -6.86 -13.69
C THR A 169 6.93 -5.51 -13.37
N THR A 170 6.12 -4.44 -13.38
CA THR A 170 6.61 -3.07 -13.14
C THR A 170 6.88 -2.82 -11.65
N THR A 171 6.09 -3.42 -10.76
CA THR A 171 6.14 -3.16 -9.32
C THR A 171 6.88 -4.23 -8.52
N ASN A 172 7.24 -5.36 -9.14
CA ASN A 172 7.75 -6.57 -8.46
C ASN A 172 6.82 -7.09 -7.35
N LEU A 173 5.54 -6.87 -7.49
CA LEU A 173 4.51 -7.31 -6.55
C LEU A 173 3.68 -8.44 -7.18
N SER A 174 2.89 -9.14 -6.36
CA SER A 174 2.00 -10.21 -6.82
C SER A 174 0.93 -9.70 -7.79
N HIS A 175 0.20 -10.63 -8.39
CA HIS A 175 -0.81 -10.35 -9.41
C HIS A 175 -1.89 -9.38 -8.91
N PHE A 176 -2.22 -8.39 -9.75
CA PHE A 176 -3.35 -7.49 -9.59
C PHE A 176 -4.46 -7.85 -10.59
N PHE A 177 -5.70 -7.52 -10.25
CA PHE A 177 -6.87 -7.70 -11.11
C PHE A 177 -7.83 -6.49 -10.97
N LEU A 178 -8.72 -6.37 -11.93
CA LEU A 178 -9.67 -5.27 -12.07
C LEU A 178 -11.01 -5.63 -11.46
#